data_bff5a5c02492af76cad586fc16895b7d
#
_entry.id   bff5a5c02492af76cad586fc16895b7d
#
_cell.length_a   1.000
_cell.length_b   1.000
_cell.length_c   1.000
_cell.angle_alpha   90.00
_cell.angle_beta   90.00
_cell.angle_gamma   90.00
#
_symmetry.space_group_name_H-M   'P 1'
#
loop_
_entity.id
_entity.type
_entity.pdbx_description
1 polymer ?
#
loop_
_entity_poly.entity_id
_entity_poly.type
_entity_poly.pdbx_seq_one_letter_code
_entity_poly.pdbx_strand_id
1 'polypeptide(L)'
;MRMSDRRYEFLLALHELVEALLCKATGVPQAAVDAFDIEYEQHRKPGDDSEPGDAAGAPYRREHVIASVTERLAADLPKVDWNRYGAEVASK
;
A
#
# COMPACT_ATOMS: atom_id res chain seq x y z
N MET A 1 -0.10 10.74 -9.25
CA MET A 1 0.62 9.45 -9.41
C MET A 1 0.68 9.08 -10.88
N ARG A 2 1.88 8.77 -11.35
CA ARG A 2 2.10 8.32 -12.73
C ARG A 2 2.84 6.99 -12.74
N MET A 3 2.31 6.01 -13.47
CA MET A 3 2.93 4.70 -13.64
C MET A 3 2.91 4.32 -15.12
N SER A 4 3.69 3.32 -15.50
CA SER A 4 3.82 2.87 -16.89
C SER A 4 2.52 2.31 -17.47
N ASP A 5 1.62 1.84 -16.60
CA ASP A 5 0.39 1.17 -16.99
C ASP A 5 -0.77 1.77 -16.20
N ARG A 6 -1.85 2.13 -16.91
CA ARG A 6 -3.06 2.67 -16.27
C ARG A 6 -3.69 1.69 -15.29
N ARG A 7 -3.56 0.39 -15.56
CA ARG A 7 -4.07 -0.63 -14.64
C ARG A 7 -3.34 -0.58 -13.30
N TYR A 8 -2.04 -0.26 -13.32
CA TYR A 8 -1.24 -0.09 -12.09
C TYR A 8 -1.70 1.11 -11.30
N GLU A 9 -1.97 2.22 -11.99
CA GLU A 9 -2.49 3.43 -11.34
C GLU A 9 -3.83 3.16 -10.66
N PHE A 10 -4.70 2.41 -11.34
CA PHE A 10 -5.99 2.00 -10.78
C PHE A 10 -5.81 1.16 -9.52
N LEU A 11 -4.93 0.16 -9.57
CA LEU A 11 -4.72 -0.75 -8.44
C LEU A 11 -4.17 -0.03 -7.23
N LEU A 12 -3.19 0.84 -7.43
CA LEU A 12 -2.60 1.60 -6.33
C LEU A 12 -3.61 2.58 -5.73
N ALA A 13 -4.38 3.26 -6.57
CA ALA A 13 -5.44 4.17 -6.12
C ALA A 13 -6.52 3.40 -5.34
N LEU A 14 -6.89 2.21 -5.80
CA LEU A 14 -7.85 1.35 -5.09
C LEU A 14 -7.34 0.97 -3.71
N HIS A 15 -6.06 0.56 -3.62
CA HIS A 15 -5.43 0.23 -2.34
C HIS A 15 -5.50 1.43 -1.39
N GLU A 16 -5.07 2.59 -1.85
CA GLU A 16 -5.04 3.80 -1.03
C GLU A 16 -6.42 4.21 -0.55
N LEU A 17 -7.42 4.12 -1.44
CA LEU A 17 -8.81 4.46 -1.09
C LEU A 17 -9.37 3.49 -0.04
N VAL A 18 -9.20 2.20 -0.25
CA VAL A 18 -9.70 1.17 0.67
C VAL A 18 -9.04 1.33 2.03
N GLU A 19 -7.71 1.50 2.05
CA GLU A 19 -6.97 1.69 3.30
C GLU A 19 -7.46 2.93 4.05
N ALA A 20 -7.63 4.06 3.36
CA ALA A 20 -8.09 5.30 3.98
C ALA A 20 -9.50 5.16 4.56
N LEU A 21 -10.42 4.52 3.82
CA LEU A 21 -11.78 4.31 4.28
C LEU A 21 -11.84 3.37 5.48
N LEU A 22 -11.03 2.30 5.46
CA LEU A 22 -10.96 1.36 6.59
C LEU A 22 -10.37 2.02 7.82
N CYS A 23 -9.30 2.79 7.67
CA CYS A 23 -8.69 3.51 8.79
C CYS A 23 -9.70 4.47 9.43
N LYS A 24 -10.46 5.18 8.60
CA LYS A 24 -11.51 6.07 9.10
C LYS A 24 -12.58 5.30 9.87
N ALA A 25 -13.01 4.16 9.33
CA ALA A 25 -14.05 3.34 9.96
C ALA A 25 -13.59 2.71 11.27
N THR A 26 -12.32 2.35 11.38
CA THR A 26 -11.77 1.68 12.58
C THR A 26 -11.13 2.65 13.56
N GLY A 27 -11.12 3.95 13.25
CA GLY A 27 -10.63 4.96 14.18
C GLY A 27 -9.11 5.14 14.20
N VAL A 28 -8.40 4.73 13.14
CA VAL A 28 -6.97 4.98 13.01
C VAL A 28 -6.77 6.39 12.44
N PRO A 29 -6.18 7.33 13.21
CA PRO A 29 -6.01 8.71 12.72
C PRO A 29 -4.96 8.77 11.61
N GLN A 30 -5.18 9.64 10.63
CA GLN A 30 -4.21 9.86 9.55
C GLN A 30 -2.84 10.28 10.11
N ALA A 31 -2.82 11.08 11.18
CA ALA A 31 -1.58 11.50 11.81
C ALA A 31 -0.76 10.30 12.32
N ALA A 32 -1.42 9.26 12.83
CA ALA A 32 -0.73 8.06 13.30
C ALA A 32 -0.12 7.27 12.13
N VAL A 33 -0.84 7.18 11.01
CA VAL A 33 -0.35 6.54 9.79
C VAL A 33 0.88 7.28 9.27
N ASP A 34 0.78 8.60 9.15
CA ASP A 34 1.86 9.44 8.64
C ASP A 34 3.10 9.36 9.53
N ALA A 35 2.92 9.43 10.84
CA ALA A 35 4.05 9.36 11.77
C ALA A 35 4.77 8.02 11.68
N PHE A 36 4.03 6.93 11.58
CA PHE A 36 4.64 5.61 11.43
C PHE A 36 5.39 5.49 10.11
N ASP A 37 4.80 5.95 9.02
CA ASP A 37 5.42 5.86 7.69
C ASP A 37 6.70 6.67 7.62
N ILE A 38 6.71 7.88 8.18
CA ILE A 38 7.89 8.73 8.21
C ILE A 38 9.03 8.05 8.99
N GLU A 39 8.73 7.52 10.17
CA GLU A 39 9.73 6.82 10.98
C GLU A 39 10.24 5.57 10.27
N TYR A 40 9.36 4.80 9.65
CA TYR A 40 9.75 3.61 8.90
C TYR A 40 10.74 3.95 7.80
N GLU A 41 10.46 5.01 7.03
CA GLU A 41 11.34 5.45 5.94
C GLU A 41 12.70 5.93 6.45
N GLN A 42 12.75 6.57 7.62
CA GLN A 42 14.00 7.01 8.23
C GLN A 42 14.93 5.84 8.60
N HIS A 43 14.36 4.67 8.85
CA HIS A 43 15.12 3.48 9.22
C HIS A 43 15.27 2.48 8.09
N ARG A 44 14.83 2.83 6.90
CA ARG A 44 14.91 1.94 5.73
C ARG A 44 16.35 1.71 5.33
N LYS A 45 16.70 0.45 5.11
CA LYS A 45 18.05 0.08 4.64
C LYS A 45 18.08 0.03 3.12
N PRO A 46 19.24 0.25 2.49
CA PRO A 46 19.38 0.09 1.03
C PRO A 46 18.93 -1.31 0.59
N GLY A 47 18.12 -1.36 -0.47
CA GLY A 47 17.60 -2.60 -1.01
C GLY A 47 16.36 -3.15 -0.31
N ASP A 48 15.91 -2.52 0.76
CA ASP A 48 14.67 -2.90 1.45
C ASP A 48 13.50 -2.17 0.77
N ASP A 49 12.64 -2.94 0.08
CA ASP A 49 11.46 -2.43 -0.60
C ASP A 49 10.17 -2.84 0.10
N SER A 50 10.25 -3.25 1.36
CA SER A 50 9.07 -3.61 2.15
C SER A 50 8.16 -2.40 2.38
N GLU A 51 6.88 -2.67 2.55
CA GLU A 51 5.89 -1.62 2.82
C GLU A 51 5.71 -1.42 4.32
N PRO A 52 5.66 -0.17 4.80
CA PRO A 52 5.48 0.09 6.23
C PRO A 52 4.20 -0.52 6.79
N GLY A 53 3.12 -0.56 6.00
CA GLY A 53 1.84 -1.13 6.43
C GLY A 53 1.89 -2.62 6.74
N ASP A 54 2.90 -3.35 6.23
CA ASP A 54 3.08 -4.78 6.51
C ASP A 54 3.84 -5.03 7.80
N ALA A 55 4.44 -4.01 8.39
CA ALA A 55 5.20 -4.16 9.63
C ALA A 55 4.28 -4.51 10.79
N ALA A 56 4.75 -5.42 11.67
CA ALA A 56 3.94 -5.89 12.80
C ALA A 56 3.49 -4.75 13.73
N GLY A 57 4.28 -3.68 13.83
CA GLY A 57 3.97 -2.54 14.68
C GLY A 57 3.16 -1.44 14.04
N ALA A 58 2.78 -1.57 12.76
CA ALA A 58 2.04 -0.51 12.09
C ALA A 58 0.64 -0.36 12.70
N PRO A 59 0.21 0.87 13.05
CA PRO A 59 -1.11 1.09 13.66
C PRO A 59 -2.26 0.79 12.72
N TYR A 60 -1.99 0.70 11.42
CA TYR A 60 -2.99 0.44 10.39
C TYR A 60 -2.73 -0.88 9.65
N ARG A 61 -2.01 -1.82 10.28
CA ARG A 61 -1.63 -3.07 9.61
C ARG A 61 -2.83 -3.88 9.12
N ARG A 62 -3.88 -3.98 9.92
CA ARG A 62 -5.08 -4.74 9.53
C ARG A 62 -5.75 -4.12 8.32
N GLU A 63 -5.89 -2.81 8.32
CA GLU A 63 -6.47 -2.04 7.23
C GLU A 63 -5.64 -2.18 5.95
N HIS A 64 -4.32 -2.12 6.11
CA HIS A 64 -3.39 -2.29 5.00
C HIS A 64 -3.48 -3.70 4.39
N VAL A 65 -3.55 -4.73 5.22
CA VAL A 65 -3.65 -6.12 4.73
C VAL A 65 -4.95 -6.32 3.94
N ILE A 66 -6.07 -5.79 4.42
CA ILE A 66 -7.34 -5.88 3.71
C ILE A 66 -7.27 -5.13 2.38
N ALA A 67 -6.68 -3.94 2.38
CA ALA A 67 -6.50 -3.16 1.16
C ALA A 67 -5.62 -3.92 0.16
N SER A 68 -4.55 -4.57 0.62
CA SER A 68 -3.66 -5.36 -0.23
C SER A 68 -4.37 -6.57 -0.85
N VAL A 69 -5.19 -7.26 -0.08
CA VAL A 69 -5.98 -8.39 -0.59
C VAL A 69 -6.98 -7.90 -1.65
N THR A 70 -7.65 -6.79 -1.39
CA THR A 70 -8.60 -6.19 -2.34
C THR A 70 -7.89 -5.81 -3.64
N GLU A 71 -6.75 -5.18 -3.53
CA GLU A 71 -5.91 -4.79 -4.67
C GLU A 71 -5.51 -6.00 -5.50
N ARG A 72 -5.08 -7.06 -4.84
CA ARG A 72 -4.66 -8.29 -5.52
C ARG A 72 -5.81 -8.99 -6.24
N LEU A 73 -6.98 -9.03 -5.62
CA LEU A 73 -8.16 -9.59 -6.28
C LEU A 73 -8.56 -8.76 -7.50
N ALA A 74 -8.49 -7.43 -7.37
CA ALA A 74 -8.80 -6.53 -8.48
C ALA A 74 -7.81 -6.66 -9.64
N ALA A 75 -6.55 -7.01 -9.36
CA ALA A 75 -5.51 -7.18 -10.37
C ALA A 75 -5.80 -8.38 -11.30
N ASP A 76 -6.55 -9.36 -10.84
CA ASP A 76 -6.86 -10.54 -11.64
C ASP A 76 -7.77 -10.22 -12.82
N LEU A 77 -8.69 -9.28 -12.65
CA LEU A 77 -9.65 -8.92 -13.69
C LEU A 77 -8.99 -8.33 -14.94
N PRO A 78 -8.11 -7.31 -14.84
CA PRO A 78 -7.36 -6.78 -15.99
C PRO A 78 -6.12 -7.59 -16.34
N LYS A 79 -5.90 -8.72 -15.70
CA LYS A 79 -4.78 -9.64 -15.95
C LYS A 79 -3.41 -8.97 -15.78
N VAL A 80 -3.27 -8.20 -14.72
CA VAL A 80 -2.01 -7.55 -14.37
C VAL A 80 -1.03 -8.60 -13.84
N ASP A 81 0.23 -8.56 -14.32
CA ASP A 81 1.31 -9.34 -13.73
C ASP A 81 1.65 -8.75 -12.36
N TRP A 82 1.31 -9.47 -11.31
CA TRP A 82 1.45 -8.99 -9.95
C TRP A 82 2.89 -8.66 -9.57
N ASN A 83 3.84 -9.49 -10.03
CA ASN A 83 5.24 -9.27 -9.69
C ASN A 83 5.81 -8.03 -10.36
N ARG A 84 5.47 -7.80 -11.63
CA ARG A 84 5.91 -6.61 -12.36
C ARG A 84 5.27 -5.34 -11.78
N TYR A 85 3.99 -5.42 -11.44
CA TYR A 85 3.30 -4.32 -10.77
C TYR A 85 3.98 -3.98 -9.45
N GLY A 86 4.22 -4.97 -8.60
CA GLY A 86 4.86 -4.77 -7.30
C GLY A 86 6.26 -4.18 -7.42
N ALA A 87 7.04 -4.62 -8.41
CA ALA A 87 8.36 -4.07 -8.66
C ALA A 87 8.31 -2.59 -9.02
N GLU A 88 7.33 -2.19 -9.84
CA GLU A 88 7.18 -0.78 -10.20
C GLU A 88 6.74 0.06 -9.01
N VAL A 89 5.82 -0.44 -8.18
CA VAL A 89 5.41 0.27 -6.95
C VAL A 89 6.61 0.49 -6.03
N ALA A 90 7.43 -0.53 -5.84
CA ALA A 90 8.60 -0.43 -4.98
C ALA A 90 9.64 0.57 -5.50
N SER A 91 9.68 0.83 -6.82
CA SER A 91 10.61 1.77 -7.42
C SER A 91 10.15 3.23 -7.36
N LYS A 92 8.93 3.48 -6.93
CA LYS A 92 8.36 4.83 -6.82
C LYS A 92 8.49 5.31 -5.39
#